data_0ab9c0b1117523455297409bd8de487f
#
_entry.id   0ab9c0b1117523455297409bd8de487f
#
_cell.length_a   1.000
_cell.length_b   1.000
_cell.length_c   1.000
_cell.angle_alpha   90.00
_cell.angle_beta   90.00
_cell.angle_gamma   90.00
#
_symmetry.space_group_name_H-M   'P 1'
#
loop_
_entity.id
_entity.type
_entity.pdbx_description
1 polymer ?
#
loop_
_entity_poly.entity_id
_entity_poly.type
_entity_poly.pdbx_seq_one_letter_code
_entity_poly.pdbx_strand_id
1 'polypeptide(L)'
;MRIVVSGTHASGKSTLISDFAARHPEFTVLPDPFELVDERWDSPSAALFAAQLRIAAARLDPDESAEHLIAERGPIDFLAYLLALDDLMGSSSSRELLQRSTAITRDALQHIDLLVVLPLTAVDGIVADVDEYVALRDAMNDVLVDLIEDSDLVGEHAQVVEITGDRDQRLAALEALTTGPTG
;
A
#
# COMPACT_ATOMS: atom_id res chain seq x y z
N MET A 1 -7.23 -15.54 4.21
CA MET A 1 -7.56 -14.12 3.87
C MET A 1 -6.29 -13.29 3.82
N ARG A 2 -6.12 -12.51 2.78
CA ARG A 2 -4.89 -11.79 2.46
C ARG A 2 -5.21 -10.31 2.32
N ILE A 3 -4.66 -9.50 3.22
CA ILE A 3 -4.98 -8.08 3.38
C ILE A 3 -3.75 -7.24 3.05
N VAL A 4 -3.93 -6.20 2.25
CA VAL A 4 -2.92 -5.15 2.05
C VAL A 4 -3.47 -3.85 2.59
N VAL A 5 -2.68 -3.15 3.42
CA VAL A 5 -3.00 -1.83 3.94
C VAL A 5 -2.12 -0.80 3.24
N SER A 6 -2.72 -0.04 2.34
CA SER A 6 -2.08 0.97 1.49
C SER A 6 -2.33 2.38 2.00
N GLY A 7 -1.45 3.29 1.61
CA GLY A 7 -1.51 4.70 1.95
C GLY A 7 -0.13 5.33 2.06
N THR A 8 -0.08 6.64 2.10
CA THR A 8 1.17 7.40 2.18
C THR A 8 1.93 7.18 3.49
N HIS A 9 3.12 7.74 3.57
CA HIS A 9 3.83 7.82 4.85
C HIS A 9 2.97 8.57 5.89
N ALA A 10 3.07 8.14 7.16
CA ALA A 10 2.33 8.71 8.29
C ALA A 10 0.79 8.66 8.18
N SER A 11 0.19 7.81 7.33
CA SER A 11 -1.27 7.63 7.26
C SER A 11 -1.85 6.75 8.38
N GLY A 12 -1.02 6.21 9.26
CA GLY A 12 -1.44 5.38 10.40
C GLY A 12 -1.52 3.87 10.11
N LYS A 13 -0.95 3.38 9.01
CA LYS A 13 -0.94 1.95 8.63
C LYS A 13 -0.35 1.05 9.70
N SER A 14 0.88 1.34 10.15
CA SER A 14 1.60 0.52 11.14
C SER A 14 0.83 0.42 12.46
N THR A 15 0.16 1.51 12.87
CA THR A 15 -0.70 1.51 14.07
C THR A 15 -1.90 0.60 13.87
N LEU A 16 -2.62 0.72 12.75
CA LEU A 16 -3.77 -0.12 12.44
C LEU A 16 -3.40 -1.60 12.36
N ILE A 17 -2.30 -1.93 11.67
CA ILE A 17 -1.81 -3.30 11.53
C ILE A 17 -1.39 -3.89 12.87
N SER A 18 -0.68 -3.11 13.71
CA SER A 18 -0.28 -3.55 15.04
C SER A 18 -1.48 -3.85 15.95
N ASP A 19 -2.49 -2.97 15.93
CA ASP A 19 -3.70 -3.15 16.71
C ASP A 19 -4.52 -4.37 16.25
N PHE A 20 -4.63 -4.54 14.93
CA PHE A 20 -5.31 -5.69 14.33
C PHE A 20 -4.59 -7.00 14.66
N ALA A 21 -3.28 -7.08 14.45
CA ALA A 21 -2.50 -8.30 14.70
C ALA A 21 -2.50 -8.69 16.19
N ALA A 22 -2.58 -7.73 17.11
CA ALA A 22 -2.70 -8.02 18.53
C ALA A 22 -4.01 -8.76 18.90
N ARG A 23 -5.06 -8.58 18.10
CA ARG A 23 -6.38 -9.25 18.29
C ARG A 23 -6.56 -10.48 17.41
N HIS A 24 -5.81 -10.55 16.30
CA HIS A 24 -5.88 -11.58 15.27
C HIS A 24 -4.53 -12.26 15.06
N PRO A 25 -4.04 -13.04 16.04
CA PRO A 25 -2.71 -13.67 15.99
C PRO A 25 -2.56 -14.72 14.88
N GLU A 26 -3.65 -15.12 14.23
CA GLU A 26 -3.66 -16.01 13.08
C GLU A 26 -3.11 -15.34 11.80
N PHE A 27 -3.06 -14.01 11.76
CA PHE A 27 -2.51 -13.28 10.62
C PHE A 27 -0.99 -13.08 10.74
N THR A 28 -0.29 -13.47 9.71
CA THR A 28 1.14 -13.13 9.56
C THR A 28 1.28 -11.67 9.13
N VAL A 29 2.02 -10.88 9.91
CA VAL A 29 2.30 -9.48 9.57
C VAL A 29 3.50 -9.40 8.64
N LEU A 30 3.32 -8.75 7.49
CA LEU A 30 4.40 -8.35 6.59
C LEU A 30 4.70 -6.87 6.79
N PRO A 31 5.84 -6.50 7.39
CA PRO A 31 6.18 -5.11 7.67
C PRO A 31 6.45 -4.31 6.39
N ASP A 32 6.53 -2.99 6.50
CA ASP A 32 6.84 -2.11 5.37
C ASP A 32 8.13 -2.55 4.66
N PRO A 33 8.12 -2.78 3.33
CA PRO A 33 9.33 -3.12 2.58
C PRO A 33 10.47 -2.10 2.73
N PHE A 34 10.18 -0.83 3.03
CA PHE A 34 11.20 0.16 3.33
C PHE A 34 12.04 -0.18 4.56
N GLU A 35 11.49 -0.90 5.54
CA GLU A 35 12.23 -1.33 6.73
C GLU A 35 13.22 -2.47 6.45
N LEU A 36 13.05 -3.16 5.31
CA LEU A 36 13.88 -4.30 4.91
C LEU A 36 15.12 -3.89 4.11
N VAL A 37 15.19 -2.63 3.68
CA VAL A 37 16.30 -2.12 2.88
C VAL A 37 17.21 -1.30 3.77
N ASP A 38 18.39 -1.84 4.06
CA ASP A 38 19.41 -1.27 4.97
C ASP A 38 20.16 -0.06 4.35
N GLU A 39 19.63 0.51 3.27
CA GLU A 39 20.23 1.65 2.59
C GLU A 39 19.52 2.95 2.95
N ARG A 40 20.27 3.88 3.50
CA ARG A 40 19.84 5.27 3.64
C ARG A 40 19.76 5.89 2.24
N TRP A 41 18.56 5.91 1.70
CA TRP A 41 18.30 6.55 0.42
C TRP A 41 18.33 8.06 0.61
N ASP A 42 19.37 8.69 0.08
CA ASP A 42 19.54 10.16 0.17
C ASP A 42 18.47 10.92 -0.63
N SER A 43 17.76 10.24 -1.56
CA SER A 43 16.66 10.86 -2.32
C SER A 43 15.75 9.81 -2.99
N PRO A 44 14.42 10.08 -3.12
CA PRO A 44 13.50 9.26 -3.87
C PRO A 44 13.94 9.07 -5.32
N SER A 45 13.83 7.84 -5.85
CA SER A 45 14.17 7.55 -7.24
C SER A 45 13.27 6.49 -7.85
N ALA A 46 13.08 6.55 -9.18
CA ALA A 46 12.29 5.57 -9.92
C ALA A 46 12.84 4.14 -9.76
N ALA A 47 14.16 3.99 -9.70
CA ALA A 47 14.80 2.69 -9.50
C ALA A 47 14.48 2.09 -8.11
N LEU A 48 14.48 2.94 -7.08
CA LEU A 48 14.09 2.58 -5.72
C LEU A 48 12.65 2.07 -5.69
N PHE A 49 11.69 2.88 -6.14
CA PHE A 49 10.28 2.51 -6.08
C PHE A 49 9.99 1.26 -6.91
N ALA A 50 10.62 1.09 -8.08
CA ALA A 50 10.49 -0.13 -8.86
C ALA A 50 11.11 -1.36 -8.18
N ALA A 51 12.17 -1.21 -7.39
CA ALA A 51 12.74 -2.29 -6.60
C ALA A 51 11.81 -2.68 -5.45
N GLN A 52 11.30 -1.71 -4.69
CA GLN A 52 10.35 -1.91 -3.60
C GLN A 52 9.04 -2.55 -4.08
N LEU A 53 8.54 -2.11 -5.25
CA LEU A 53 7.38 -2.71 -5.90
C LEU A 53 7.56 -4.21 -6.12
N ARG A 54 8.72 -4.62 -6.66
CA ARG A 54 9.01 -6.05 -6.89
C ARG A 54 9.10 -6.83 -5.60
N ILE A 55 9.70 -6.25 -4.56
CA ILE A 55 9.77 -6.88 -3.23
C ILE A 55 8.36 -7.04 -2.65
N ALA A 56 7.54 -5.98 -2.69
CA ALA A 56 6.16 -6.03 -2.21
C ALA A 56 5.33 -7.07 -2.96
N ALA A 57 5.46 -7.15 -4.30
CA ALA A 57 4.76 -8.12 -5.11
C ALA A 57 5.19 -9.57 -4.81
N ALA A 58 6.49 -9.83 -4.70
CA ALA A 58 7.01 -11.16 -4.40
C ALA A 58 6.53 -11.68 -3.03
N ARG A 59 6.38 -10.80 -2.04
CA ARG A 59 5.89 -11.16 -0.70
C ARG A 59 4.39 -11.54 -0.68
N LEU A 60 3.65 -11.18 -1.73
CA LEU A 60 2.25 -11.56 -1.92
C LEU A 60 2.08 -12.83 -2.76
N ASP A 61 3.16 -13.49 -3.19
CA ASP A 61 3.10 -14.76 -3.89
C ASP A 61 2.46 -15.83 -2.99
N PRO A 62 1.33 -16.47 -3.40
CA PRO A 62 0.65 -17.45 -2.58
C PRO A 62 1.48 -18.72 -2.32
N ASP A 63 2.43 -19.03 -3.19
CA ASP A 63 3.30 -20.20 -3.04
C ASP A 63 4.39 -19.99 -1.97
N GLU A 64 4.71 -18.72 -1.66
CA GLU A 64 5.79 -18.34 -0.74
C GLU A 64 5.28 -17.69 0.56
N SER A 65 3.99 -17.37 0.66
CA SER A 65 3.44 -16.61 1.78
C SER A 65 2.29 -17.33 2.52
N ALA A 66 1.99 -16.86 3.74
CA ALA A 66 0.94 -17.41 4.57
C ALA A 66 -0.46 -17.22 3.94
N GLU A 67 -1.38 -18.16 4.24
CA GLU A 67 -2.79 -18.10 3.83
C GLU A 67 -3.51 -16.89 4.45
N HIS A 68 -3.22 -16.60 5.73
CA HIS A 68 -3.70 -15.41 6.42
C HIS A 68 -2.54 -14.45 6.61
N LEU A 69 -2.59 -13.30 5.95
CA LEU A 69 -1.57 -12.26 6.07
C LEU A 69 -2.18 -10.87 6.05
N ILE A 70 -1.48 -9.94 6.70
CA ILE A 70 -1.71 -8.51 6.60
C ILE A 70 -0.39 -7.81 6.29
N ALA A 71 -0.33 -7.14 5.14
CA ALA A 71 0.87 -6.48 4.66
C ALA A 71 0.78 -4.97 4.81
N GLU A 72 1.83 -4.36 5.36
CA GLU A 72 2.01 -2.92 5.27
C GLU A 72 2.62 -2.58 3.91
N ARG A 73 1.90 -1.82 3.12
CA ARG A 73 2.15 -1.49 1.72
C ARG A 73 2.13 -2.71 0.78
N GLY A 74 1.45 -2.51 -0.31
CA GLY A 74 1.46 -3.40 -1.47
C GLY A 74 2.26 -2.82 -2.63
N PRO A 75 2.36 -3.55 -3.75
CA PRO A 75 3.00 -3.06 -4.97
C PRO A 75 2.30 -1.81 -5.52
N ILE A 76 1.01 -1.61 -5.25
CA ILE A 76 0.23 -0.44 -5.68
C ILE A 76 0.75 0.87 -5.04
N ASP A 77 1.20 0.83 -3.79
CA ASP A 77 1.80 1.99 -3.12
C ASP A 77 3.05 2.48 -3.85
N PHE A 78 3.90 1.54 -4.25
CA PHE A 78 5.15 1.85 -4.94
C PHE A 78 4.93 2.23 -6.40
N LEU A 79 3.87 1.70 -7.04
CA LEU A 79 3.42 2.16 -8.34
C LEU A 79 2.95 3.61 -8.26
N ALA A 80 2.16 3.96 -7.22
CA ALA A 80 1.72 5.33 -6.99
C ALA A 80 2.90 6.29 -6.77
N TYR A 81 3.90 5.91 -5.96
CA TYR A 81 5.11 6.70 -5.79
C TYR A 81 5.90 6.87 -7.09
N LEU A 82 6.00 5.81 -7.91
CA LEU A 82 6.72 5.83 -9.17
C LEU A 82 6.05 6.78 -10.18
N LEU A 83 4.73 6.74 -10.28
CA LEU A 83 3.95 7.62 -11.15
C LEU A 83 3.97 9.07 -10.65
N ALA A 84 3.79 9.30 -9.34
CA ALA A 84 3.86 10.62 -8.75
C ALA A 84 5.24 11.28 -8.95
N LEU A 85 6.31 10.52 -8.80
CA LEU A 85 7.66 11.00 -9.06
C LEU A 85 7.86 11.37 -10.54
N ASP A 86 7.33 10.54 -11.45
CA ASP A 86 7.41 10.79 -12.90
C ASP A 86 6.69 12.08 -13.30
N ASP A 87 5.51 12.32 -12.74
CA ASP A 87 4.74 13.55 -12.96
C ASP A 87 5.45 14.78 -12.41
N LEU A 88 5.98 14.72 -11.19
CA LEU A 88 6.68 15.83 -10.56
C LEU A 88 8.00 16.19 -11.24
N MET A 89 8.71 15.20 -11.78
CA MET A 89 10.01 15.40 -12.44
C MET A 89 9.91 15.54 -13.96
N GLY A 90 8.72 15.53 -14.54
CA GLY A 90 8.49 15.71 -15.97
C GLY A 90 8.91 14.52 -16.82
N SER A 91 8.34 13.34 -16.54
CA SER A 91 8.54 12.10 -17.32
C SER A 91 10.01 11.62 -17.32
N SER A 92 10.54 11.40 -16.12
CA SER A 92 11.89 10.88 -15.90
C SER A 92 12.02 9.37 -16.07
N SER A 93 10.90 8.65 -15.95
CA SER A 93 10.86 7.18 -16.03
C SER A 93 10.67 6.69 -17.46
N SER A 94 11.27 5.56 -17.81
CA SER A 94 11.02 4.96 -19.11
C SER A 94 9.61 4.36 -19.18
N ARG A 95 8.98 4.47 -20.35
CA ARG A 95 7.66 3.85 -20.59
C ARG A 95 7.66 2.35 -20.28
N GLU A 96 8.77 1.67 -20.61
CA GLU A 96 8.92 0.24 -20.33
C GLU A 96 8.93 -0.06 -18.83
N LEU A 97 9.57 0.78 -18.03
CA LEU A 97 9.59 0.64 -16.57
C LEU A 97 8.18 0.78 -15.99
N LEU A 98 7.43 1.80 -16.43
CA LEU A 98 6.05 2.04 -15.98
C LEU A 98 5.13 0.87 -16.37
N GLN A 99 5.17 0.43 -17.63
CA GLN A 99 4.36 -0.70 -18.10
C GLN A 99 4.65 -1.99 -17.34
N ARG A 100 5.95 -2.29 -17.10
CA ARG A 100 6.35 -3.47 -16.33
C ARG A 100 5.88 -3.38 -14.89
N SER A 101 6.02 -2.22 -14.25
CA SER A 101 5.57 -1.98 -12.88
C SER A 101 4.06 -2.14 -12.75
N THR A 102 3.29 -1.60 -13.68
CA THR A 102 1.83 -1.77 -13.74
C THR A 102 1.43 -3.24 -13.89
N ALA A 103 2.10 -3.99 -14.77
CA ALA A 103 1.83 -5.42 -14.97
C ALA A 103 2.11 -6.23 -13.68
N ILE A 104 3.26 -6.02 -13.05
CA ILE A 104 3.62 -6.69 -11.78
C ILE A 104 2.60 -6.36 -10.68
N THR A 105 2.17 -5.10 -10.58
CA THR A 105 1.16 -4.69 -9.60
C THR A 105 -0.17 -5.39 -9.84
N ARG A 106 -0.65 -5.39 -11.09
CA ARG A 106 -1.89 -6.08 -11.47
C ARG A 106 -1.86 -7.55 -11.10
N ASP A 107 -0.78 -8.25 -11.47
CA ASP A 107 -0.63 -9.68 -11.21
C ASP A 107 -0.64 -9.96 -9.69
N ALA A 108 0.06 -9.15 -8.90
CA ALA A 108 0.11 -9.32 -7.45
C ALA A 108 -1.23 -9.04 -6.75
N LEU A 109 -2.02 -8.07 -7.25
CA LEU A 109 -3.33 -7.75 -6.70
C LEU A 109 -4.35 -8.89 -6.88
N GLN A 110 -4.14 -9.81 -7.81
CA GLN A 110 -4.98 -11.01 -7.95
C GLN A 110 -4.81 -12.00 -6.79
N HIS A 111 -3.80 -11.83 -5.95
CA HIS A 111 -3.48 -12.71 -4.82
C HIS A 111 -3.91 -12.15 -3.46
N ILE A 112 -4.67 -11.06 -3.43
CA ILE A 112 -5.19 -10.47 -2.19
C ILE A 112 -6.72 -10.48 -2.20
N ASP A 113 -7.31 -10.61 -1.02
CA ASP A 113 -8.77 -10.58 -0.84
C ASP A 113 -9.27 -9.17 -0.51
N LEU A 114 -8.45 -8.39 0.20
CA LEU A 114 -8.84 -7.05 0.69
C LEU A 114 -7.69 -6.05 0.54
N LEU A 115 -7.96 -4.98 -0.20
CA LEU A 115 -7.13 -3.78 -0.29
C LEU A 115 -7.75 -2.67 0.56
N VAL A 116 -7.14 -2.40 1.70
CA VAL A 116 -7.52 -1.29 2.59
C VAL A 116 -6.69 -0.07 2.24
N VAL A 117 -7.34 1.04 1.99
CA VAL A 117 -6.67 2.31 1.70
C VAL A 117 -6.93 3.29 2.85
N LEU A 118 -5.86 3.87 3.38
CA LEU A 118 -5.90 4.94 4.36
C LEU A 118 -5.52 6.25 3.65
N PRO A 119 -6.50 6.97 3.09
CA PRO A 119 -6.23 8.23 2.41
C PRO A 119 -5.77 9.30 3.41
N LEU A 120 -4.95 10.24 2.94
CA LEU A 120 -4.65 11.44 3.73
C LEU A 120 -5.91 12.32 3.76
N THR A 121 -6.43 12.51 4.97
CA THR A 121 -7.52 13.46 5.18
C THR A 121 -7.03 14.62 6.04
N ALA A 122 -7.56 15.82 5.81
CA ALA A 122 -7.24 17.01 6.61
C ALA A 122 -7.59 16.86 8.09
N VAL A 123 -8.37 15.84 8.44
CA VAL A 123 -8.86 15.56 9.81
C VAL A 123 -7.86 14.71 10.60
N ASP A 124 -6.96 13.99 9.95
CA ASP A 124 -6.10 13.01 10.62
C ASP A 124 -5.02 13.63 11.51
N GLY A 125 -4.81 14.96 11.45
CA GLY A 125 -3.93 15.71 12.37
C GLY A 125 -2.48 15.18 12.46
N ILE A 126 -2.09 14.29 11.53
CA ILE A 126 -0.78 13.66 11.54
C ILE A 126 0.22 14.68 11.01
N VAL A 127 1.07 15.16 11.90
CA VAL A 127 2.17 16.06 11.55
C VAL A 127 3.28 15.19 10.95
N ALA A 128 3.51 15.33 9.64
CA ALA A 128 4.67 14.73 8.99
C ALA A 128 5.96 15.35 9.54
N ASP A 129 7.00 14.55 9.70
CA ASP A 129 8.32 15.05 10.08
C ASP A 129 8.84 16.04 9.02
N VAL A 130 9.60 17.03 9.46
CA VAL A 130 10.02 18.21 8.67
C VAL A 130 10.91 17.86 7.46
N ASP A 131 11.45 16.64 7.41
CA ASP A 131 12.38 16.16 6.38
C ASP A 131 11.71 15.37 5.24
N GLU A 132 10.39 15.27 5.21
CA GLU A 132 9.69 14.50 4.19
C GLU A 132 9.38 15.34 2.94
N TYR A 133 9.48 14.71 1.77
CA TYR A 133 9.07 15.27 0.48
C TYR A 133 7.54 15.42 0.41
N VAL A 134 7.00 16.47 1.02
CA VAL A 134 5.56 16.73 1.15
C VAL A 134 4.87 16.68 -0.21
N ALA A 135 5.45 17.31 -1.23
CA ALA A 135 4.87 17.31 -2.57
C ALA A 135 4.76 15.90 -3.17
N LEU A 136 5.76 15.04 -2.94
CA LEU A 136 5.72 13.66 -3.43
C LEU A 136 4.70 12.82 -2.67
N ARG A 137 4.56 13.04 -1.36
CA ARG A 137 3.55 12.37 -0.53
C ARG A 137 2.14 12.72 -0.98
N ASP A 138 1.88 14.02 -1.19
CA ASP A 138 0.56 14.48 -1.59
C ASP A 138 0.22 13.99 -3.02
N ALA A 139 1.16 14.09 -3.97
CA ALA A 139 1.00 13.54 -5.31
C ALA A 139 0.80 12.01 -5.31
N MET A 140 1.52 11.28 -4.46
CA MET A 140 1.34 9.83 -4.31
C MET A 140 -0.06 9.49 -3.79
N ASN A 141 -0.60 10.27 -2.83
CA ASN A 141 -1.95 10.07 -2.35
C ASN A 141 -2.98 10.21 -3.46
N ASP A 142 -2.88 11.27 -4.26
CA ASP A 142 -3.80 11.51 -5.37
C ASP A 142 -3.73 10.39 -6.41
N VAL A 143 -2.52 10.00 -6.79
CA VAL A 143 -2.29 8.88 -7.73
C VAL A 143 -2.81 7.55 -7.16
N LEU A 144 -2.63 7.28 -5.86
CA LEU A 144 -3.13 6.06 -5.23
C LEU A 144 -4.66 5.98 -5.31
N VAL A 145 -5.36 7.10 -5.05
CA VAL A 145 -6.82 7.17 -5.16
C VAL A 145 -7.27 6.89 -6.59
N ASP A 146 -6.58 7.46 -7.60
CA ASP A 146 -6.89 7.19 -9.01
C ASP A 146 -6.64 5.71 -9.37
N LEU A 147 -5.55 5.09 -8.88
CA LEU A 147 -5.21 3.70 -9.16
C LEU A 147 -6.19 2.69 -8.59
N ILE A 148 -6.77 2.95 -7.41
CA ILE A 148 -7.75 2.04 -6.81
C ILE A 148 -9.12 2.06 -7.52
N GLU A 149 -9.40 3.11 -8.30
CA GLU A 149 -10.58 3.21 -9.15
C GLU A 149 -10.38 2.53 -10.52
N ASP A 150 -9.12 2.21 -10.89
CA ASP A 150 -8.81 1.53 -12.14
C ASP A 150 -9.11 0.03 -12.05
N SER A 151 -10.28 -0.37 -12.57
CA SER A 151 -10.72 -1.77 -12.59
C SER A 151 -9.81 -2.69 -13.43
N ASP A 152 -9.08 -2.15 -14.42
CA ASP A 152 -8.12 -2.92 -15.21
C ASP A 152 -6.86 -3.24 -14.40
N LEU A 153 -6.55 -2.44 -13.38
CA LEU A 153 -5.42 -2.66 -12.48
C LEU A 153 -5.80 -3.54 -11.29
N VAL A 154 -6.87 -3.18 -10.58
CA VAL A 154 -7.27 -3.85 -9.34
C VAL A 154 -7.97 -5.18 -9.62
N GLY A 155 -8.73 -5.26 -10.73
CA GLY A 155 -9.54 -6.43 -11.07
C GLY A 155 -10.78 -6.56 -10.18
N GLU A 156 -11.45 -7.72 -10.30
CA GLU A 156 -12.69 -7.99 -9.55
C GLU A 156 -12.46 -8.88 -8.32
N HIS A 157 -11.23 -9.35 -8.08
CA HIS A 157 -10.93 -10.30 -7.02
C HIS A 157 -10.82 -9.61 -5.66
N ALA A 158 -10.03 -8.55 -5.58
CA ALA A 158 -9.81 -7.81 -4.35
C ALA A 158 -10.97 -6.87 -4.05
N GLN A 159 -11.52 -6.96 -2.83
CA GLN A 159 -12.40 -5.90 -2.34
C GLN A 159 -11.54 -4.68 -1.98
N VAL A 160 -11.87 -3.51 -2.53
CA VAL A 160 -11.21 -2.24 -2.20
C VAL A 160 -12.07 -1.47 -1.22
N VAL A 161 -11.48 -1.02 -0.11
CA VAL A 161 -12.18 -0.24 0.91
C VAL A 161 -11.31 0.88 1.43
N GLU A 162 -11.82 2.09 1.40
CA GLU A 162 -11.22 3.20 2.12
C GLU A 162 -11.67 3.19 3.58
N ILE A 163 -10.71 3.29 4.51
CA ILE A 163 -10.98 3.39 5.94
C ILE A 163 -10.49 4.75 6.45
N THR A 164 -11.42 5.51 7.04
CA THR A 164 -11.17 6.81 7.65
C THR A 164 -11.60 6.82 9.12
N GLY A 165 -11.34 7.91 9.82
CA GLY A 165 -11.73 8.07 11.22
C GLY A 165 -10.55 7.96 12.18
N ASP A 166 -10.85 7.91 13.47
CA ASP A 166 -9.86 7.74 14.53
C ASP A 166 -9.34 6.28 14.61
N ARG A 167 -8.38 6.05 15.51
CA ARG A 167 -7.73 4.76 15.69
C ARG A 167 -8.71 3.62 15.96
N ASP A 168 -9.68 3.84 16.85
CA ASP A 168 -10.64 2.80 17.25
C ASP A 168 -11.66 2.53 16.14
N GLN A 169 -12.11 3.57 15.46
CA GLN A 169 -13.00 3.46 14.30
C GLN A 169 -12.36 2.70 13.14
N ARG A 170 -11.08 2.99 12.83
CA ARG A 170 -10.34 2.29 11.78
C ARG A 170 -10.17 0.81 12.09
N LEU A 171 -9.82 0.47 13.34
CA LEU A 171 -9.70 -0.91 13.75
C LEU A 171 -11.03 -1.65 13.68
N ALA A 172 -12.11 -1.06 14.19
CA ALA A 172 -13.45 -1.65 14.13
C ALA A 172 -13.91 -1.86 12.68
N ALA A 173 -13.60 -0.93 11.77
CA ALA A 173 -13.92 -1.05 10.36
C ALA A 173 -13.17 -2.23 9.71
N LEU A 174 -11.87 -2.37 9.98
CA LEU A 174 -11.07 -3.48 9.47
C LEU A 174 -11.57 -4.83 10.01
N GLU A 175 -11.85 -4.93 11.31
CA GLU A 175 -12.40 -6.14 11.92
C GLU A 175 -13.75 -6.54 11.31
N ALA A 176 -14.63 -5.58 11.03
CA ALA A 176 -15.91 -5.85 10.40
C ALA A 176 -15.78 -6.45 8.98
N LEU A 177 -14.74 -6.05 8.24
CA LEU A 177 -14.45 -6.58 6.90
C LEU A 177 -13.87 -8.00 6.94
N THR A 178 -13.16 -8.35 8.01
CA THR A 178 -12.56 -9.69 8.18
C THR A 178 -13.50 -10.71 8.77
N THR A 179 -14.54 -10.27 9.49
CA THR A 179 -15.57 -11.13 10.11
C THR A 179 -16.83 -11.27 9.25
N GLY A 180 -16.80 -10.84 7.98
CA GLY A 180 -17.94 -10.93 7.06
C GLY A 180 -18.53 -12.34 6.97
N PRO A 181 -19.82 -12.50 6.60
CA PRO A 181 -20.51 -13.77 6.68
C PRO A 181 -19.77 -14.82 5.83
N THR A 182 -19.25 -15.82 6.52
CA THR A 182 -18.81 -17.07 5.89
C THR A 182 -20.03 -17.65 5.17
N GLY A 183 -20.10 -17.42 3.85
CA GLY A 183 -21.16 -17.95 2.99
C GLY A 183 -20.98 -19.44 2.73
#